data_f5f3c246e1d09713dc78de2c3a3fcd7a
#
_entry.id   f5f3c246e1d09713dc78de2c3a3fcd7a
#
_cell.length_a   1.000
_cell.length_b   1.000
_cell.length_c   1.000
_cell.angle_alpha   90.00
_cell.angle_beta   90.00
_cell.angle_gamma   90.00
#
_symmetry.space_group_name_H-M   'P 1'
#
loop_
_entity.id
_entity.type
_entity.pdbx_description
1 polymer ?
#
loop_
_entity_poly.entity_id
_entity_poly.type
_entity_poly.pdbx_seq_one_letter_code
_entity_poly.pdbx_strand_id
1 'polypeptide(L)'
;MAGSRRAPLVVAGAVGILLVAVVRSYTGGGDDDRTNATGGNGKDGCTTLHVTASSEKAALLKQLAKDWDGDVAGGCVQVTVTSKASGGAADALARGWDEAVDGPRPDVWSPAASSWTQLLRQKTTALDKPDLVGDDALPSIATSPLVIAMPKPMATALGWPDKALGWSDVLRLARDPRGWASVGQTYGAFTLGKTNPNFSTSGLHATVGTYVAATGTSSDLTLADLRKPAVQAYARDVERAVVHYGDTTLTFLSNLQQADDRGEGLRYISAVTVEEKSVWDYNQGNPTGDPTTLGQHRKPRTPLVAIYPKEGTLLSDSPYAVLKAPWVDEPVQKAAAAFLSYVRSDDAQKRFTQAAFRRYDGKSGKAISAANGLLPQEPKLVLRPPAPNVLAQVQTLWAEQRKPAKVLLVIDVSGSMGETAGADTKLELAKAAALRALDQFGSRDDVALWEFSTPLSGSTEPYRQLVPFTPIKAGKALLRKEIAGLHPEGGTALYATTRRAFRVMSTGVTADRISAVVLLTDGRNEYAADTDLKTLERELSPEDTALSVRFFPIGYGADADLPTLRVIAQAARGAAYDASDPASIDKVFTAVLSNF
;
A
#
# COMPACT_ATOMS: atom_id res chain seq x y z
N MET A 1 -18.55 -45.78 -21.27
CA MET A 1 -17.20 -45.35 -20.92
C MET A 1 -17.19 -43.84 -20.84
N ALA A 2 -17.35 -43.32 -19.64
CA ALA A 2 -17.48 -41.88 -19.38
C ALA A 2 -16.16 -41.39 -18.78
N GLY A 3 -15.45 -40.55 -19.51
CA GLY A 3 -14.25 -39.87 -19.04
C GLY A 3 -14.57 -38.47 -18.54
N SER A 4 -14.59 -38.28 -17.23
CA SER A 4 -14.76 -36.96 -16.62
C SER A 4 -13.48 -36.15 -16.76
N ARG A 5 -13.50 -35.08 -17.51
CA ARG A 5 -12.44 -34.07 -17.54
C ARG A 5 -12.67 -33.10 -16.36
N ARG A 6 -11.87 -33.28 -15.31
CA ARG A 6 -11.71 -32.26 -14.26
C ARG A 6 -10.77 -31.18 -14.79
N ALA A 7 -11.23 -29.95 -14.81
CA ALA A 7 -10.41 -28.77 -15.12
C ALA A 7 -9.44 -28.45 -13.95
N PRO A 8 -8.22 -27.98 -14.23
CA PRO A 8 -7.24 -27.67 -13.17
C PRO A 8 -7.50 -26.28 -12.61
N LEU A 9 -7.96 -26.20 -11.38
CA LEU A 9 -8.20 -24.98 -10.60
C LEU A 9 -7.14 -24.81 -9.48
N VAL A 10 -5.88 -25.18 -9.74
CA VAL A 10 -4.83 -25.27 -8.70
C VAL A 10 -3.49 -24.70 -9.21
N VAL A 11 -3.44 -23.53 -9.81
CA VAL A 11 -2.11 -22.98 -10.20
C VAL A 11 -1.78 -21.60 -9.59
N ALA A 12 -2.69 -20.91 -8.97
CA ALA A 12 -2.40 -19.58 -8.40
C ALA A 12 -1.90 -19.56 -6.93
N GLY A 13 -1.93 -20.70 -6.22
CA GLY A 13 -1.58 -20.77 -4.80
C GLY A 13 -0.22 -21.41 -4.45
N ALA A 14 0.48 -22.01 -5.41
CA ALA A 14 1.60 -22.90 -5.09
C ALA A 14 3.00 -22.28 -5.15
N VAL A 15 3.15 -21.02 -5.55
CA VAL A 15 4.49 -20.41 -5.78
C VAL A 15 5.08 -19.77 -4.51
N GLY A 16 4.27 -19.52 -3.48
CA GLY A 16 4.74 -18.91 -2.24
C GLY A 16 5.41 -19.84 -1.21
N ILE A 17 5.36 -21.16 -1.39
CA ILE A 17 5.67 -22.13 -0.30
C ILE A 17 7.08 -22.73 -0.39
N LEU A 18 7.81 -22.59 -1.48
CA LEU A 18 9.05 -23.36 -1.71
C LEU A 18 10.35 -22.69 -1.23
N LEU A 19 10.32 -21.53 -0.57
CA LEU A 19 11.55 -20.80 -0.16
C LEU A 19 11.85 -20.78 1.34
N VAL A 20 11.08 -21.46 2.20
CA VAL A 20 11.36 -21.50 3.65
C VAL A 20 12.27 -22.67 4.07
N ALA A 21 12.59 -23.62 3.18
CA ALA A 21 13.29 -24.84 3.56
C ALA A 21 14.84 -24.79 3.46
N VAL A 22 15.45 -23.71 2.97
CA VAL A 22 16.91 -23.70 2.68
C VAL A 22 17.76 -22.96 3.73
N VAL A 23 17.19 -22.20 4.65
CA VAL A 23 17.97 -21.40 5.64
C VAL A 23 18.28 -22.14 6.95
N ARG A 24 17.85 -23.38 7.13
CA ARG A 24 18.03 -24.10 8.42
C ARG A 24 19.23 -25.06 8.51
N SER A 25 20.18 -25.02 7.59
CA SER A 25 21.30 -25.99 7.55
C SER A 25 22.69 -25.46 7.89
N TYR A 26 22.86 -24.25 8.36
CA TYR A 26 24.17 -23.75 8.79
C TYR A 26 24.10 -22.96 10.09
N THR A 27 23.96 -23.61 11.21
CA THR A 27 24.58 -23.23 12.49
C THR A 27 24.47 -24.40 13.45
N GLY A 28 25.52 -25.17 13.55
CA GLY A 28 25.73 -26.09 14.64
C GLY A 28 26.83 -25.54 15.54
N GLY A 29 26.56 -25.55 16.84
CA GLY A 29 27.60 -25.61 17.89
C GLY A 29 27.71 -24.40 18.77
N GLY A 30 27.40 -24.61 20.08
CA GLY A 30 28.06 -23.91 21.19
C GLY A 30 27.12 -23.17 22.17
N ASP A 31 26.76 -23.90 23.20
CA ASP A 31 26.51 -23.57 24.62
C ASP A 31 25.94 -22.20 25.07
N ASP A 32 24.85 -22.36 25.78
CA ASP A 32 24.38 -21.66 26.99
C ASP A 32 24.85 -20.21 27.25
N ASP A 33 23.95 -19.25 26.95
CA ASP A 33 23.62 -18.24 27.94
C ASP A 33 22.23 -17.65 27.68
N ARG A 34 21.26 -18.04 28.53
CA ARG A 34 19.93 -17.45 28.57
C ARG A 34 20.07 -16.09 29.26
N THR A 35 20.26 -15.04 28.49
CA THR A 35 19.95 -13.69 28.93
C THR A 35 18.71 -13.19 28.22
N ASN A 36 17.65 -13.00 28.99
CA ASN A 36 16.42 -12.34 28.64
C ASN A 36 16.69 -10.99 27.95
N ALA A 37 16.40 -10.89 26.67
CA ALA A 37 16.23 -9.61 26.00
C ALA A 37 14.83 -9.08 26.30
N THR A 38 14.60 -8.59 27.51
CA THR A 38 13.47 -7.74 27.85
C THR A 38 13.79 -6.31 27.39
N GLY A 39 13.45 -6.00 26.16
CA GLY A 39 13.44 -4.63 25.65
C GLY A 39 12.06 -4.00 25.84
N GLY A 40 11.87 -3.16 26.85
CA GLY A 40 10.70 -2.32 27.00
C GLY A 40 10.37 -2.07 28.47
N ASN A 41 10.37 -0.79 28.90
CA ASN A 41 9.88 -0.35 30.20
C ASN A 41 8.38 -0.70 30.40
N GLY A 42 8.05 -1.98 30.57
CA GLY A 42 6.76 -2.44 31.06
C GLY A 42 6.73 -2.34 32.59
N LYS A 43 5.61 -1.91 33.16
CA LYS A 43 5.38 -2.10 34.60
C LYS A 43 5.48 -3.60 34.87
N ASP A 44 6.43 -4.03 35.69
CA ASP A 44 6.61 -5.44 36.03
C ASP A 44 5.28 -6.02 36.55
N GLY A 45 4.81 -7.11 35.93
CA GLY A 45 3.60 -7.82 36.34
C GLY A 45 2.33 -7.55 35.52
N CYS A 46 2.35 -6.70 34.49
CA CYS A 46 1.19 -6.49 33.59
C CYS A 46 1.12 -7.50 32.45
N THR A 47 -0.09 -7.93 32.06
CA THR A 47 -0.32 -8.67 30.82
C THR A 47 -0.08 -7.79 29.62
N THR A 48 0.82 -8.18 28.72
CA THR A 48 1.03 -7.45 27.46
C THR A 48 0.02 -7.91 26.42
N LEU A 49 -0.64 -6.94 25.73
CA LEU A 49 -1.57 -7.18 24.65
C LEU A 49 -1.02 -6.56 23.36
N HIS A 50 -0.72 -7.38 22.36
CA HIS A 50 -0.27 -6.94 21.04
C HIS A 50 -1.43 -6.80 20.07
N VAL A 51 -1.68 -5.57 19.59
CA VAL A 51 -2.75 -5.25 18.63
C VAL A 51 -2.13 -4.85 17.31
N THR A 52 -2.34 -5.64 16.24
CA THR A 52 -2.01 -5.20 14.88
C THR A 52 -3.25 -4.55 14.26
N ALA A 53 -3.12 -3.28 13.89
CA ALA A 53 -4.20 -2.46 13.35
C ALA A 53 -3.88 -1.95 11.93
N SER A 54 -4.94 -1.69 11.14
CA SER A 54 -4.78 -1.01 9.84
C SER A 54 -4.18 0.39 10.00
N SER A 55 -3.43 0.82 8.99
CA SER A 55 -2.65 2.07 9.00
C SER A 55 -3.50 3.29 9.33
N GLU A 56 -4.73 3.36 8.85
CA GLU A 56 -5.61 4.52 8.98
C GLU A 56 -6.04 4.80 10.43
N LYS A 57 -6.07 3.77 11.29
CA LYS A 57 -6.49 3.92 12.70
C LYS A 57 -5.41 3.60 13.73
N ALA A 58 -4.28 3.03 13.29
CA ALA A 58 -3.23 2.58 14.22
C ALA A 58 -2.70 3.71 15.11
N ALA A 59 -2.48 4.90 14.58
CA ALA A 59 -2.00 6.04 15.36
C ALA A 59 -3.01 6.48 16.44
N LEU A 60 -4.29 6.51 16.10
CA LEU A 60 -5.36 6.82 17.08
C LEU A 60 -5.45 5.72 18.16
N LEU A 61 -5.39 4.45 17.76
CA LEU A 61 -5.39 3.35 18.72
C LEU A 61 -4.17 3.37 19.65
N LYS A 62 -2.98 3.77 19.15
CA LYS A 62 -1.79 3.98 19.98
C LYS A 62 -2.02 5.04 21.06
N GLN A 63 -2.67 6.15 20.70
CA GLN A 63 -3.01 7.19 21.69
C GLN A 63 -4.04 6.67 22.69
N LEU A 64 -5.10 5.99 22.25
CA LEU A 64 -6.08 5.39 23.13
C LEU A 64 -5.43 4.37 24.09
N ALA A 65 -4.53 3.52 23.58
CA ALA A 65 -3.80 2.57 24.40
C ALA A 65 -2.89 3.24 25.45
N LYS A 66 -2.27 4.39 25.09
CA LYS A 66 -1.44 5.17 26.02
C LYS A 66 -2.26 5.85 27.11
N ASP A 67 -3.47 6.30 26.76
CA ASP A 67 -4.35 7.06 27.67
C ASP A 67 -5.21 6.14 28.55
N TRP A 68 -5.26 4.84 28.22
CA TRP A 68 -5.95 3.83 29.02
C TRP A 68 -5.09 3.46 30.23
N ASP A 69 -5.68 3.48 31.42
CA ASP A 69 -4.98 3.15 32.67
C ASP A 69 -4.52 1.69 32.72
N GLY A 70 -5.19 0.82 31.96
CA GLY A 70 -4.89 -0.62 31.89
C GLY A 70 -5.29 -1.39 33.12
N ASP A 71 -5.94 -0.78 34.11
CA ASP A 71 -6.39 -1.46 35.31
C ASP A 71 -7.61 -2.36 34.99
N VAL A 72 -7.48 -3.63 35.30
CA VAL A 72 -8.53 -4.64 35.11
C VAL A 72 -8.68 -5.49 36.35
N ALA A 73 -9.85 -6.10 36.52
CA ALA A 73 -10.07 -7.02 37.63
C ALA A 73 -9.06 -8.19 37.55
N GLY A 74 -8.16 -8.26 38.53
CA GLY A 74 -7.13 -9.30 38.62
C GLY A 74 -5.76 -8.94 38.07
N GLY A 75 -5.48 -7.65 37.77
CA GLY A 75 -4.14 -7.22 37.35
C GLY A 75 -4.14 -5.94 36.52
N CYS A 76 -3.06 -5.73 35.78
CA CYS A 76 -2.92 -4.64 34.83
C CYS A 76 -2.64 -5.15 33.41
N VAL A 77 -2.98 -4.36 32.41
CA VAL A 77 -2.75 -4.64 30.98
C VAL A 77 -1.94 -3.52 30.36
N GLN A 78 -0.93 -3.89 29.60
CA GLN A 78 -0.17 -2.98 28.74
C GLN A 78 -0.45 -3.28 27.28
N VAL A 79 -0.99 -2.29 26.52
CA VAL A 79 -1.35 -2.48 25.12
C VAL A 79 -0.27 -1.90 24.21
N THR A 80 0.24 -2.72 23.31
CA THR A 80 1.15 -2.31 22.23
C THR A 80 0.40 -2.38 20.90
N VAL A 81 0.36 -1.26 20.14
CA VAL A 81 -0.32 -1.21 18.84
C VAL A 81 0.69 -1.12 17.72
N THR A 82 0.64 -2.05 16.77
CA THR A 82 1.47 -2.07 15.56
C THR A 82 0.63 -1.70 14.34
N SER A 83 1.17 -0.86 13.46
CA SER A 83 0.53 -0.50 12.18
C SER A 83 0.96 -1.46 11.08
N LYS A 84 -0.01 -2.09 10.39
CA LYS A 84 0.26 -2.91 9.20
C LYS A 84 -0.92 -2.84 8.24
N ALA A 85 -0.64 -2.70 6.94
CA ALA A 85 -1.68 -2.75 5.91
C ALA A 85 -2.50 -4.04 6.03
N SER A 86 -3.83 -3.94 5.92
CA SER A 86 -4.74 -5.06 6.23
C SER A 86 -4.46 -6.30 5.40
N GLY A 87 -4.18 -6.16 4.10
CA GLY A 87 -3.82 -7.29 3.24
C GLY A 87 -2.48 -7.91 3.60
N GLY A 88 -1.47 -7.09 3.90
CA GLY A 88 -0.16 -7.57 4.34
C GLY A 88 -0.23 -8.33 5.68
N ALA A 89 -1.09 -7.90 6.61
CA ALA A 89 -1.33 -8.62 7.86
C ALA A 89 -2.08 -9.94 7.61
N ALA A 90 -3.08 -9.95 6.71
CA ALA A 90 -3.80 -11.17 6.32
C ALA A 90 -2.84 -12.21 5.70
N ASP A 91 -1.92 -11.77 4.84
CA ASP A 91 -0.91 -12.65 4.23
C ASP A 91 0.08 -13.19 5.26
N ALA A 92 0.56 -12.34 6.19
CA ALA A 92 1.43 -12.74 7.27
C ALA A 92 0.77 -13.79 8.18
N LEU A 93 -0.46 -13.58 8.59
CA LEU A 93 -1.22 -14.53 9.39
C LEU A 93 -1.46 -15.86 8.65
N ALA A 94 -1.79 -15.79 7.36
CA ALA A 94 -2.04 -16.99 6.55
C ALA A 94 -0.78 -17.84 6.33
N ARG A 95 0.38 -17.22 6.05
CA ARG A 95 1.63 -17.98 5.87
C ARG A 95 2.26 -18.47 7.18
N GLY A 96 1.88 -17.92 8.31
CA GLY A 96 2.53 -18.02 9.61
C GLY A 96 3.35 -16.75 9.87
N TRP A 97 3.03 -16.08 10.99
CA TRP A 97 3.65 -14.81 11.38
C TRP A 97 5.13 -15.00 11.71
N ASP A 98 5.99 -14.20 11.12
CA ASP A 98 7.43 -14.17 11.37
C ASP A 98 7.78 -12.85 12.06
N GLU A 99 8.13 -12.90 13.34
CA GLU A 99 8.39 -11.69 14.14
C GLU A 99 9.58 -10.88 13.64
N ALA A 100 10.55 -11.52 12.98
CA ALA A 100 11.69 -10.82 12.39
C ALA A 100 11.31 -9.96 11.18
N VAL A 101 10.26 -10.36 10.45
CA VAL A 101 9.79 -9.69 9.23
C VAL A 101 8.52 -8.87 9.48
N ASP A 102 7.60 -9.41 10.29
CA ASP A 102 6.26 -8.88 10.45
C ASP A 102 6.11 -7.99 11.70
N GLY A 103 7.12 -8.00 12.58
CA GLY A 103 7.07 -7.37 13.90
C GLY A 103 6.36 -8.22 14.95
N PRO A 104 6.07 -7.68 16.15
CA PRO A 104 5.46 -8.43 17.23
C PRO A 104 4.21 -9.18 16.80
N ARG A 105 4.13 -10.47 17.17
CA ARG A 105 3.00 -11.32 16.81
C ARG A 105 1.72 -10.82 17.47
N PRO A 106 0.63 -10.60 16.71
CA PRO A 106 -0.60 -10.06 17.26
C PRO A 106 -1.39 -11.07 18.09
N ASP A 107 -1.96 -10.60 19.18
CA ASP A 107 -3.03 -11.26 19.93
C ASP A 107 -4.38 -10.83 19.38
N VAL A 108 -4.45 -9.57 18.97
CA VAL A 108 -5.61 -8.96 18.32
C VAL A 108 -5.23 -8.44 16.96
N TRP A 109 -6.02 -8.80 15.95
CA TRP A 109 -5.94 -8.21 14.63
C TRP A 109 -7.17 -7.34 14.34
N SER A 110 -6.93 -6.06 14.04
CA SER A 110 -7.99 -5.12 13.67
C SER A 110 -7.72 -4.56 12.27
N PRO A 111 -8.08 -5.30 11.20
CA PRO A 111 -8.01 -4.78 9.84
C PRO A 111 -9.01 -3.62 9.64
N ALA A 112 -8.91 -2.89 8.53
CA ALA A 112 -9.87 -1.83 8.25
C ALA A 112 -11.26 -2.36 7.91
N ALA A 113 -11.39 -3.58 7.37
CA ALA A 113 -12.68 -4.16 7.01
C ALA A 113 -12.74 -5.67 7.24
N SER A 114 -13.95 -6.16 7.51
CA SER A 114 -14.26 -7.59 7.62
C SER A 114 -14.00 -8.38 6.32
N SER A 115 -13.96 -7.74 5.18
CA SER A 115 -13.51 -8.35 3.92
C SER A 115 -12.15 -9.06 4.06
N TRP A 116 -11.25 -8.52 4.89
CA TRP A 116 -9.93 -9.09 5.11
C TRP A 116 -9.96 -10.33 6.02
N THR A 117 -10.84 -10.35 7.02
CA THR A 117 -11.01 -11.55 7.87
C THR A 117 -11.59 -12.71 7.06
N GLN A 118 -12.49 -12.42 6.13
CA GLN A 118 -13.01 -13.40 5.17
C GLN A 118 -11.92 -13.92 4.22
N LEU A 119 -11.08 -13.03 3.68
CA LEU A 119 -9.94 -13.42 2.84
C LEU A 119 -8.89 -14.22 3.63
N LEU A 120 -8.63 -13.88 4.89
CA LEU A 120 -7.74 -14.67 5.75
C LEU A 120 -8.26 -16.10 5.90
N ARG A 121 -9.54 -16.29 6.25
CA ARG A 121 -10.14 -17.63 6.34
C ARG A 121 -10.00 -18.43 5.06
N GLN A 122 -10.26 -17.80 3.92
CA GLN A 122 -10.09 -18.48 2.64
C GLN A 122 -8.63 -18.90 2.39
N LYS A 123 -7.67 -18.04 2.73
CA LYS A 123 -6.24 -18.32 2.56
C LYS A 123 -5.79 -19.44 3.50
N THR A 124 -6.18 -19.42 4.78
CA THR A 124 -5.85 -20.48 5.73
C THR A 124 -6.47 -21.81 5.33
N THR A 125 -7.74 -21.82 4.89
CA THR A 125 -8.38 -23.02 4.33
C THR A 125 -7.64 -23.58 3.11
N ALA A 126 -7.23 -22.72 2.19
CA ALA A 126 -6.48 -23.13 0.99
C ALA A 126 -5.08 -23.70 1.32
N LEU A 127 -4.51 -23.33 2.46
CA LEU A 127 -3.21 -23.80 2.97
C LEU A 127 -3.33 -24.94 3.99
N ASP A 128 -4.53 -25.46 4.23
CA ASP A 128 -4.82 -26.47 5.26
C ASP A 128 -4.33 -26.05 6.66
N LYS A 129 -4.57 -24.77 7.01
CA LYS A 129 -4.20 -24.17 8.30
C LYS A 129 -5.42 -23.84 9.14
N PRO A 130 -5.28 -23.76 10.48
CA PRO A 130 -6.37 -23.38 11.38
C PRO A 130 -6.98 -22.02 11.05
N ASP A 131 -8.29 -21.88 11.25
CA ASP A 131 -8.97 -20.60 11.22
C ASP A 131 -8.62 -19.77 12.46
N LEU A 132 -7.98 -18.63 12.23
CA LEU A 132 -7.51 -17.74 13.30
C LEU A 132 -8.56 -16.74 13.77
N VAL A 133 -9.66 -16.55 13.03
CA VAL A 133 -10.66 -15.50 13.34
C VAL A 133 -12.06 -16.05 13.68
N GLY A 134 -12.37 -17.28 13.26
CA GLY A 134 -13.67 -17.92 13.50
C GLY A 134 -14.80 -17.37 12.62
N ASP A 135 -15.99 -17.98 12.76
CA ASP A 135 -17.18 -17.68 11.94
C ASP A 135 -18.10 -16.62 12.55
N ASP A 136 -17.88 -16.24 13.81
CA ASP A 136 -18.72 -15.29 14.51
C ASP A 136 -18.59 -13.88 13.92
N ALA A 137 -19.66 -13.10 14.03
CA ALA A 137 -19.62 -11.67 13.70
C ALA A 137 -18.67 -10.93 14.67
N LEU A 138 -17.59 -10.39 14.13
CA LEU A 138 -16.61 -9.67 14.92
C LEU A 138 -17.13 -8.28 15.33
N PRO A 139 -16.85 -7.83 16.56
CA PRO A 139 -17.25 -6.50 16.99
C PRO A 139 -16.51 -5.42 16.19
N SER A 140 -17.24 -4.45 15.65
CA SER A 140 -16.70 -3.24 15.04
C SER A 140 -16.24 -2.26 16.12
N ILE A 141 -15.14 -1.53 15.85
CA ILE A 141 -14.67 -0.43 16.72
C ILE A 141 -14.86 0.96 16.11
N ALA A 142 -15.01 1.05 14.80
CA ALA A 142 -15.31 2.27 14.05
C ALA A 142 -15.75 1.91 12.64
N THR A 143 -16.36 2.84 11.91
CA THR A 143 -16.67 2.65 10.49
C THR A 143 -16.22 3.84 9.65
N SER A 144 -15.93 3.60 8.37
CA SER A 144 -15.66 4.63 7.37
C SER A 144 -16.05 4.11 5.98
N PRO A 145 -16.95 4.78 5.24
CA PRO A 145 -17.30 4.35 3.90
C PRO A 145 -16.17 4.62 2.92
N LEU A 146 -16.05 3.77 1.89
CA LEU A 146 -15.25 4.07 0.72
C LEU A 146 -15.87 5.25 -0.03
N VAL A 147 -15.05 6.18 -0.50
CA VAL A 147 -15.46 7.31 -1.33
C VAL A 147 -14.54 7.49 -2.54
N ILE A 148 -15.04 8.15 -3.58
CA ILE A 148 -14.23 8.69 -4.65
C ILE A 148 -13.92 10.14 -4.25
N ALA A 149 -12.72 10.37 -3.69
CA ALA A 149 -12.27 11.69 -3.33
C ALA A 149 -11.83 12.46 -4.58
N MET A 150 -12.30 13.70 -4.73
CA MET A 150 -12.02 14.53 -5.90
C MET A 150 -11.64 15.94 -5.47
N PRO A 151 -10.68 16.61 -6.13
CA PRO A 151 -10.45 18.05 -5.92
C PRO A 151 -11.75 18.84 -6.03
N LYS A 152 -12.05 19.67 -5.05
CA LYS A 152 -13.34 20.37 -4.95
C LYS A 152 -13.75 21.09 -6.24
N PRO A 153 -12.87 21.82 -6.96
CA PRO A 153 -13.25 22.50 -8.21
C PRO A 153 -13.73 21.51 -9.28
N MET A 154 -13.09 20.33 -9.38
CA MET A 154 -13.43 19.26 -10.32
C MET A 154 -14.78 18.62 -9.97
N ALA A 155 -15.00 18.31 -8.69
CA ALA A 155 -16.27 17.75 -8.25
C ALA A 155 -17.45 18.73 -8.44
N THR A 156 -17.24 20.02 -8.16
CA THR A 156 -18.21 21.07 -8.38
C THR A 156 -18.59 21.20 -9.87
N ALA A 157 -17.63 21.07 -10.77
CA ALA A 157 -17.88 21.06 -12.22
C ALA A 157 -18.76 19.88 -12.67
N LEU A 158 -18.80 18.80 -11.89
CA LEU A 158 -19.67 17.64 -12.12
C LEU A 158 -21.05 17.77 -11.42
N GLY A 159 -21.22 18.77 -10.57
CA GLY A 159 -22.47 19.06 -9.85
C GLY A 159 -22.49 18.68 -8.37
N TRP A 160 -21.33 18.34 -7.75
CA TRP A 160 -21.24 18.13 -6.31
C TRP A 160 -21.56 19.45 -5.56
N PRO A 161 -22.27 19.43 -4.43
CA PRO A 161 -22.79 18.28 -3.67
C PRO A 161 -24.18 17.80 -4.09
N ASP A 162 -24.88 18.52 -4.98
CA ASP A 162 -26.31 18.34 -5.23
C ASP A 162 -26.60 17.16 -6.17
N LYS A 163 -25.66 16.83 -7.05
CA LYS A 163 -25.80 15.71 -7.98
C LYS A 163 -25.20 14.43 -7.42
N ALA A 164 -25.99 13.35 -7.45
CA ALA A 164 -25.47 12.03 -7.16
C ALA A 164 -24.46 11.56 -8.23
N LEU A 165 -23.21 11.44 -7.85
CA LEU A 165 -22.09 11.00 -8.70
C LEU A 165 -21.65 9.58 -8.30
N GLY A 166 -20.91 8.91 -9.19
CA GLY A 166 -20.41 7.56 -8.91
C GLY A 166 -19.48 7.03 -9.99
N TRP A 167 -19.34 5.71 -10.03
CA TRP A 167 -18.44 5.01 -10.95
C TRP A 167 -18.79 5.22 -12.43
N SER A 168 -20.07 5.32 -12.74
CA SER A 168 -20.53 5.59 -14.12
C SER A 168 -20.10 6.97 -14.62
N ASP A 169 -20.01 7.98 -13.73
CA ASP A 169 -19.51 9.31 -14.09
C ASP A 169 -17.98 9.29 -14.29
N VAL A 170 -17.25 8.57 -13.42
CA VAL A 170 -15.81 8.31 -13.57
C VAL A 170 -15.52 7.64 -14.90
N LEU A 171 -16.23 6.54 -15.22
CA LEU A 171 -16.03 5.81 -16.47
C LEU A 171 -16.32 6.66 -17.69
N ARG A 172 -17.38 7.48 -17.65
CA ARG A 172 -17.73 8.38 -18.76
C ARG A 172 -16.60 9.35 -19.07
N LEU A 173 -16.00 9.97 -18.05
CA LEU A 173 -14.85 10.88 -18.20
C LEU A 173 -13.58 10.13 -18.64
N ALA A 174 -13.35 8.95 -18.10
CA ALA A 174 -12.18 8.13 -18.43
C ALA A 174 -12.17 7.64 -19.88
N ARG A 175 -13.34 7.40 -20.46
CA ARG A 175 -13.52 6.95 -21.86
C ARG A 175 -13.55 8.10 -22.88
N ASP A 176 -13.89 9.32 -22.46
CA ASP A 176 -13.97 10.45 -23.39
C ASP A 176 -12.54 10.92 -23.74
N PRO A 177 -12.14 10.87 -25.02
CA PRO A 177 -10.79 11.30 -25.42
C PRO A 177 -10.53 12.79 -25.17
N ARG A 178 -11.58 13.59 -24.99
CA ARG A 178 -11.47 14.99 -24.61
C ARG A 178 -11.28 15.18 -23.09
N GLY A 179 -11.47 14.11 -22.31
CA GLY A 179 -11.38 14.16 -20.86
C GLY A 179 -12.26 15.25 -20.23
N TRP A 180 -11.67 16.14 -19.46
CA TRP A 180 -12.37 17.24 -18.79
C TRP A 180 -12.96 18.29 -19.74
N ALA A 181 -12.46 18.40 -20.97
CA ALA A 181 -13.04 19.29 -21.98
C ALA A 181 -14.46 18.84 -22.40
N SER A 182 -14.82 17.58 -22.19
CA SER A 182 -16.18 17.07 -22.42
C SER A 182 -17.24 17.69 -21.51
N VAL A 183 -16.81 18.28 -20.40
CA VAL A 183 -17.66 19.00 -19.42
C VAL A 183 -17.26 20.48 -19.30
N GLY A 184 -16.58 21.02 -20.31
CA GLY A 184 -16.22 22.44 -20.40
C GLY A 184 -15.07 22.87 -19.48
N GLN A 185 -14.22 21.95 -19.04
CA GLN A 185 -13.08 22.22 -18.15
C GLN A 185 -11.74 21.97 -18.85
N THR A 186 -10.68 22.60 -18.35
CA THR A 186 -9.33 22.56 -18.95
C THR A 186 -8.32 21.72 -18.16
N TYR A 187 -8.80 20.72 -17.36
CA TYR A 187 -7.93 19.90 -16.53
C TYR A 187 -7.21 18.76 -17.29
N GLY A 188 -7.43 18.63 -18.60
CA GLY A 188 -6.82 17.61 -19.45
C GLY A 188 -7.57 16.28 -19.44
N ALA A 189 -6.84 15.17 -19.56
CA ALA A 189 -7.42 13.83 -19.46
C ALA A 189 -7.88 13.54 -18.02
N PHE A 190 -8.90 12.68 -17.89
CA PHE A 190 -9.30 12.20 -16.57
C PHE A 190 -8.27 11.18 -16.05
N THR A 191 -7.80 11.39 -14.83
CA THR A 191 -6.80 10.54 -14.17
C THR A 191 -7.32 10.04 -12.83
N LEU A 192 -7.19 8.73 -12.58
CA LEU A 192 -7.64 8.08 -11.36
C LEU A 192 -6.44 7.61 -10.52
N GLY A 193 -6.47 7.88 -9.22
CA GLY A 193 -5.62 7.27 -8.22
C GLY A 193 -6.35 6.11 -7.53
N LYS A 194 -5.66 5.00 -7.30
CA LYS A 194 -6.14 3.87 -6.51
C LYS A 194 -5.01 3.36 -5.62
N THR A 195 -5.35 2.55 -4.65
CA THR A 195 -4.37 1.75 -3.91
C THR A 195 -4.44 0.29 -4.36
N ASN A 196 -3.37 -0.47 -4.10
CA ASN A 196 -3.29 -1.87 -4.48
C ASN A 196 -4.31 -2.72 -3.68
N PRO A 197 -5.26 -3.42 -4.32
CA PRO A 197 -6.31 -4.20 -3.65
C PRO A 197 -5.80 -5.44 -2.93
N ASN A 198 -4.53 -5.82 -3.11
CA ASN A 198 -3.92 -6.92 -2.35
C ASN A 198 -3.45 -6.47 -0.96
N PHE A 199 -3.25 -5.16 -0.74
CA PHE A 199 -2.73 -4.62 0.51
C PHE A 199 -3.70 -3.66 1.20
N SER A 200 -4.34 -2.78 0.41
CA SER A 200 -5.17 -1.68 0.90
C SER A 200 -6.65 -1.98 0.80
N THR A 201 -7.38 -1.65 1.86
CA THR A 201 -8.85 -1.77 1.92
C THR A 201 -9.54 -0.87 0.92
N SER A 202 -9.10 0.38 0.77
CA SER A 202 -9.68 1.30 -0.21
C SER A 202 -9.49 0.78 -1.65
N GLY A 203 -8.36 0.15 -1.95
CA GLY A 203 -8.11 -0.51 -3.23
C GLY A 203 -9.03 -1.71 -3.47
N LEU A 204 -9.17 -2.58 -2.48
CA LEU A 204 -10.05 -3.74 -2.54
C LEU A 204 -11.52 -3.33 -2.72
N HIS A 205 -12.00 -2.42 -1.87
CA HIS A 205 -13.38 -1.94 -1.91
C HIS A 205 -13.68 -1.15 -3.20
N ALA A 206 -12.73 -0.35 -3.69
CA ALA A 206 -12.88 0.35 -4.97
C ALA A 206 -12.98 -0.62 -6.14
N THR A 207 -12.20 -1.70 -6.13
CA THR A 207 -12.26 -2.73 -7.16
C THR A 207 -13.59 -3.47 -7.11
N VAL A 208 -14.05 -3.89 -5.94
CA VAL A 208 -15.38 -4.48 -5.75
C VAL A 208 -16.48 -3.51 -6.22
N GLY A 209 -16.43 -2.24 -5.79
CA GLY A 209 -17.40 -1.20 -6.17
C GLY A 209 -17.47 -0.98 -7.69
N THR A 210 -16.32 -1.05 -8.37
CA THR A 210 -16.24 -0.99 -9.84
C THR A 210 -17.00 -2.17 -10.49
N TYR A 211 -16.80 -3.39 -9.97
CA TYR A 211 -17.54 -4.58 -10.48
C TYR A 211 -19.03 -4.50 -10.20
N VAL A 212 -19.43 -4.07 -8.99
CA VAL A 212 -20.86 -3.87 -8.66
C VAL A 212 -21.49 -2.86 -9.59
N ALA A 213 -20.85 -1.70 -9.80
CA ALA A 213 -21.35 -0.68 -10.73
C ALA A 213 -21.49 -1.20 -12.15
N ALA A 214 -20.59 -2.08 -12.59
CA ALA A 214 -20.63 -2.70 -13.90
C ALA A 214 -21.82 -3.67 -14.08
N THR A 215 -22.34 -4.27 -13.00
CA THR A 215 -23.53 -5.14 -13.07
C THR A 215 -24.83 -4.35 -13.25
N GLY A 216 -24.84 -3.07 -12.87
CA GLY A 216 -26.02 -2.23 -12.83
C GLY A 216 -27.04 -2.62 -11.76
N THR A 217 -26.66 -3.48 -10.81
CA THR A 217 -27.51 -3.95 -9.72
C THR A 217 -26.86 -3.65 -8.36
N SER A 218 -27.68 -3.50 -7.32
CA SER A 218 -27.24 -3.38 -5.93
C SER A 218 -27.22 -4.73 -5.19
N SER A 219 -27.42 -5.83 -5.91
CA SER A 219 -27.38 -7.19 -5.34
C SER A 219 -25.93 -7.64 -5.09
N ASP A 220 -25.79 -8.71 -4.31
CA ASP A 220 -24.49 -9.30 -3.99
C ASP A 220 -23.75 -9.68 -5.29
N LEU A 221 -22.49 -9.26 -5.38
CA LEU A 221 -21.62 -9.63 -6.48
C LEU A 221 -21.31 -11.12 -6.46
N THR A 222 -21.44 -11.80 -7.60
CA THR A 222 -21.23 -13.23 -7.74
C THR A 222 -20.07 -13.58 -8.68
N LEU A 223 -19.57 -14.82 -8.60
CA LEU A 223 -18.57 -15.32 -9.57
C LEU A 223 -19.11 -15.32 -11.02
N ALA A 224 -20.43 -15.50 -11.19
CA ALA A 224 -21.07 -15.44 -12.52
C ALA A 224 -21.02 -14.01 -13.08
N ASP A 225 -21.22 -13.00 -12.23
CA ASP A 225 -21.13 -11.60 -12.64
C ASP A 225 -19.71 -11.25 -13.10
N LEU A 226 -18.69 -11.70 -12.37
CA LEU A 226 -17.29 -11.46 -12.70
C LEU A 226 -16.87 -12.06 -14.07
N ARG A 227 -17.59 -13.08 -14.55
CA ARG A 227 -17.32 -13.73 -15.85
C ARG A 227 -17.98 -13.02 -17.04
N LYS A 228 -18.90 -12.08 -16.79
CA LYS A 228 -19.61 -11.36 -17.87
C LYS A 228 -18.63 -10.47 -18.64
N PRO A 229 -18.52 -10.59 -19.99
CA PRO A 229 -17.58 -9.77 -20.78
C PRO A 229 -17.77 -8.26 -20.60
N ALA A 230 -19.02 -7.80 -20.49
CA ALA A 230 -19.33 -6.38 -20.28
C ALA A 230 -18.84 -5.87 -18.91
N VAL A 231 -18.95 -6.69 -17.85
CA VAL A 231 -18.47 -6.37 -16.51
C VAL A 231 -16.95 -6.28 -16.50
N GLN A 232 -16.26 -7.24 -17.13
CA GLN A 232 -14.82 -7.20 -17.27
C GLN A 232 -14.32 -6.03 -18.12
N ALA A 233 -15.04 -5.68 -19.19
CA ALA A 233 -14.72 -4.53 -20.04
C ALA A 233 -14.84 -3.21 -19.24
N TYR A 234 -15.91 -3.08 -18.44
CA TYR A 234 -16.11 -1.93 -17.56
C TYR A 234 -14.93 -1.76 -16.57
N ALA A 235 -14.58 -2.84 -15.88
CA ALA A 235 -13.48 -2.84 -14.91
C ALA A 235 -12.14 -2.48 -15.58
N ARG A 236 -11.81 -3.07 -16.72
CA ARG A 236 -10.60 -2.72 -17.49
C ARG A 236 -10.55 -1.25 -17.90
N ASP A 237 -11.69 -0.66 -18.30
CA ASP A 237 -11.72 0.73 -18.72
C ASP A 237 -11.53 1.70 -17.54
N VAL A 238 -12.03 1.34 -16.34
CA VAL A 238 -11.72 2.09 -15.11
C VAL A 238 -10.23 1.96 -14.77
N GLU A 239 -9.66 0.75 -14.85
CA GLU A 239 -8.23 0.54 -14.58
C GLU A 239 -7.31 1.27 -15.59
N ARG A 240 -7.74 1.46 -16.83
CA ARG A 240 -7.00 2.28 -17.82
C ARG A 240 -6.86 3.74 -17.42
N ALA A 241 -7.80 4.28 -16.64
CA ALA A 241 -7.71 5.65 -16.14
C ALA A 241 -6.74 5.77 -14.93
N VAL A 242 -6.33 4.65 -14.32
CA VAL A 242 -5.38 4.67 -13.21
C VAL A 242 -4.01 5.08 -13.71
N VAL A 243 -3.45 6.14 -13.12
CA VAL A 243 -2.12 6.65 -13.50
C VAL A 243 -1.01 6.03 -12.65
N HIS A 244 -1.31 5.66 -11.41
CA HIS A 244 -0.47 4.84 -10.54
C HIS A 244 -1.30 4.32 -9.37
N TYR A 245 -0.81 3.27 -8.74
CA TYR A 245 -1.34 2.78 -7.48
C TYR A 245 -0.52 3.35 -6.31
N GLY A 246 -1.06 3.27 -5.11
CA GLY A 246 -0.32 3.48 -3.87
C GLY A 246 -0.33 2.18 -3.07
N ASP A 247 0.69 1.94 -2.27
CA ASP A 247 0.70 0.84 -1.30
C ASP A 247 -0.41 1.03 -0.25
N THR A 248 -0.55 2.27 0.25
CA THR A 248 -1.60 2.67 1.19
C THR A 248 -2.23 4.00 0.79
N THR A 249 -3.41 4.27 1.33
CA THR A 249 -4.09 5.57 1.23
C THR A 249 -3.21 6.70 1.77
N LEU A 250 -2.50 6.45 2.88
CA LEU A 250 -1.67 7.44 3.55
C LEU A 250 -0.51 7.91 2.67
N THR A 251 0.19 6.98 2.05
CA THR A 251 1.30 7.28 1.12
C THR A 251 0.79 8.06 -0.09
N PHE A 252 -0.33 7.61 -0.68
CA PHE A 252 -0.91 8.29 -1.84
C PHE A 252 -1.29 9.75 -1.53
N LEU A 253 -1.99 9.97 -0.42
CA LEU A 253 -2.43 11.31 -0.02
C LEU A 253 -1.26 12.21 0.43
N SER A 254 -0.20 11.64 1.02
CA SER A 254 1.02 12.38 1.33
C SER A 254 1.71 12.89 0.06
N ASN A 255 1.77 12.06 -0.99
CA ASN A 255 2.32 12.48 -2.28
C ASN A 255 1.44 13.54 -2.96
N LEU A 256 0.11 13.44 -2.85
CA LEU A 256 -0.82 14.47 -3.34
C LEU A 256 -0.63 15.79 -2.58
N GLN A 257 -0.41 15.74 -1.24
CA GLN A 257 -0.14 16.94 -0.45
C GLN A 257 1.13 17.64 -0.91
N GLN A 258 2.21 16.89 -1.15
CA GLN A 258 3.45 17.44 -1.69
C GLN A 258 3.24 18.09 -3.07
N ALA A 259 2.41 17.50 -3.94
CA ALA A 259 2.05 18.10 -5.22
C ALA A 259 1.22 19.38 -5.03
N ASP A 260 0.26 19.40 -4.08
CA ASP A 260 -0.52 20.61 -3.74
C ASP A 260 0.37 21.73 -3.19
N ASP A 261 1.41 21.38 -2.41
CA ASP A 261 2.38 22.36 -1.89
C ASP A 261 3.12 23.10 -2.99
N ARG A 262 3.39 22.43 -4.11
CA ARG A 262 3.98 23.05 -5.32
C ARG A 262 2.95 23.72 -6.23
N GLY A 263 1.64 23.63 -5.90
CA GLY A 263 0.57 24.16 -6.76
C GLY A 263 0.15 23.21 -7.89
N GLU A 264 0.55 21.95 -7.83
CA GLU A 264 0.33 20.93 -8.86
C GLU A 264 -0.82 19.95 -8.52
N GLY A 265 -1.53 20.14 -7.41
CA GLY A 265 -2.56 19.22 -6.93
C GLY A 265 -3.61 18.86 -7.99
N LEU A 266 -4.10 19.85 -8.76
CA LEU A 266 -5.07 19.63 -9.84
C LEU A 266 -4.51 18.88 -11.06
N ARG A 267 -3.17 18.84 -11.21
CA ARG A 267 -2.50 18.08 -12.27
C ARG A 267 -2.09 16.68 -11.82
N TYR A 268 -2.06 16.44 -10.50
CA TYR A 268 -1.61 15.17 -9.95
C TYR A 268 -2.62 14.05 -10.19
N ILE A 269 -3.90 14.32 -9.87
CA ILE A 269 -5.03 13.39 -10.11
C ILE A 269 -6.33 14.16 -10.34
N SER A 270 -7.27 13.53 -11.03
CA SER A 270 -8.67 13.97 -11.10
C SER A 270 -9.51 13.41 -9.94
N ALA A 271 -9.23 12.19 -9.51
CA ALA A 271 -9.91 11.55 -8.39
C ALA A 271 -9.02 10.46 -7.76
N VAL A 272 -9.27 10.11 -6.50
CA VAL A 272 -8.64 8.98 -5.82
C VAL A 272 -9.65 8.24 -4.97
N THR A 273 -9.55 6.91 -4.89
CA THR A 273 -10.41 6.09 -4.03
C THR A 273 -9.79 5.92 -2.64
N VAL A 274 -10.48 6.40 -1.62
CA VAL A 274 -10.03 6.41 -0.22
C VAL A 274 -11.22 6.20 0.72
N GLU A 275 -10.96 6.02 2.01
CA GLU A 275 -12.01 6.10 3.03
C GLU A 275 -12.42 7.55 3.29
N GLU A 276 -13.67 7.76 3.71
CA GLU A 276 -14.24 9.07 4.09
C GLU A 276 -13.31 9.82 5.07
N LYS A 277 -12.83 9.13 6.09
CA LYS A 277 -11.89 9.63 7.09
C LYS A 277 -10.64 10.25 6.47
N SER A 278 -10.08 9.60 5.46
CA SER A 278 -8.84 10.03 4.80
C SER A 278 -9.01 11.34 4.00
N VAL A 279 -10.22 11.64 3.52
CA VAL A 279 -10.54 12.95 2.93
C VAL A 279 -10.42 14.06 3.98
N TRP A 280 -10.94 13.81 5.19
CA TRP A 280 -10.80 14.76 6.29
C TRP A 280 -9.35 14.97 6.68
N ASP A 281 -8.58 13.90 6.85
CA ASP A 281 -7.16 13.97 7.21
C ASP A 281 -6.38 14.83 6.21
N TYR A 282 -6.54 14.56 4.92
CA TYR A 282 -5.92 15.37 3.87
C TYR A 282 -6.32 16.85 3.97
N ASN A 283 -7.60 17.13 4.14
CA ASN A 283 -8.12 18.49 4.23
C ASN A 283 -7.66 19.23 5.51
N GLN A 284 -7.23 18.51 6.55
CA GLN A 284 -6.59 19.11 7.72
C GLN A 284 -5.08 19.30 7.55
N GLY A 285 -4.49 18.93 6.40
CA GLY A 285 -3.04 18.93 6.19
C GLY A 285 -2.33 17.77 6.90
N ASN A 286 -3.05 16.71 7.19
CA ASN A 286 -2.57 15.54 7.94
C ASN A 286 -2.86 14.21 7.21
N PRO A 287 -2.36 13.98 5.98
CA PRO A 287 -2.72 12.82 5.16
C PRO A 287 -2.33 11.48 5.80
N THR A 288 -1.43 11.46 6.77
CA THR A 288 -1.07 10.26 7.54
C THR A 288 -2.11 9.89 8.58
N GLY A 289 -3.03 10.80 8.92
CA GLY A 289 -4.02 10.59 9.96
C GLY A 289 -3.46 10.42 11.38
N ASP A 290 -2.18 10.75 11.59
CA ASP A 290 -1.57 10.71 12.93
C ASP A 290 -2.02 11.91 13.75
N PRO A 291 -2.77 11.70 14.84
CA PRO A 291 -3.26 12.81 15.67
C PRO A 291 -2.14 13.69 16.25
N THR A 292 -0.91 13.17 16.38
CA THR A 292 0.22 13.92 16.92
C THR A 292 0.78 14.95 15.95
N THR A 293 0.52 14.78 14.64
CA THR A 293 0.98 15.68 13.58
C THR A 293 -0.12 16.64 13.10
N LEU A 294 -1.33 16.52 13.65
CA LEU A 294 -2.44 17.40 13.30
C LEU A 294 -2.12 18.87 13.60
N GLY A 295 -2.25 19.72 12.59
CA GLY A 295 -1.94 21.16 12.69
C GLY A 295 -0.47 21.52 12.49
N GLN A 296 0.43 20.56 12.28
CA GLN A 296 1.84 20.82 12.00
C GLN A 296 2.09 21.24 10.54
N HIS A 297 1.20 20.87 9.63
CA HIS A 297 1.25 21.25 8.24
C HIS A 297 0.05 22.12 7.87
N ARG A 298 0.21 23.00 6.89
CA ARG A 298 -0.89 23.82 6.37
C ARG A 298 -1.97 22.95 5.72
N LYS A 299 -3.19 23.43 5.72
CA LYS A 299 -4.27 22.82 4.93
C LYS A 299 -3.95 22.91 3.44
N PRO A 300 -4.41 21.95 2.62
CA PRO A 300 -4.18 21.98 1.18
C PRO A 300 -4.81 23.21 0.53
N ARG A 301 -4.16 23.72 -0.52
CA ARG A 301 -4.71 24.80 -1.37
C ARG A 301 -5.97 24.32 -2.08
N THR A 302 -5.97 23.05 -2.48
CA THR A 302 -7.08 22.41 -3.17
C THR A 302 -7.63 21.28 -2.30
N PRO A 303 -8.67 21.54 -1.49
CA PRO A 303 -9.26 20.50 -0.67
C PRO A 303 -9.95 19.43 -1.53
N LEU A 304 -9.99 18.21 -1.03
CA LEU A 304 -10.77 17.11 -1.57
C LEU A 304 -12.20 17.14 -1.04
N VAL A 305 -13.14 16.61 -1.84
CA VAL A 305 -14.51 16.32 -1.38
C VAL A 305 -14.83 14.86 -1.63
N ALA A 306 -15.66 14.29 -0.79
CA ALA A 306 -16.11 12.91 -0.88
C ALA A 306 -17.32 12.79 -1.83
N ILE A 307 -17.16 11.96 -2.85
CA ILE A 307 -18.25 11.46 -3.68
C ILE A 307 -18.56 10.05 -3.18
N TYR A 308 -19.77 9.88 -2.66
CA TYR A 308 -20.29 8.57 -2.24
C TYR A 308 -20.93 7.93 -3.46
N PRO A 309 -20.38 6.82 -4.00
CA PRO A 309 -20.86 6.28 -5.26
C PRO A 309 -22.36 5.97 -5.22
N LYS A 310 -23.11 6.53 -6.18
CA LYS A 310 -24.57 6.33 -6.29
C LYS A 310 -24.95 4.86 -6.53
N GLU A 311 -24.00 4.07 -7.06
CA GLU A 311 -24.14 2.62 -7.26
C GLU A 311 -23.98 1.84 -5.93
N GLY A 312 -23.65 2.52 -4.84
CA GLY A 312 -23.39 1.97 -3.52
C GLY A 312 -21.91 1.90 -3.16
N THR A 313 -21.64 1.80 -1.87
CA THR A 313 -20.28 1.72 -1.34
C THR A 313 -20.15 0.68 -0.24
N LEU A 314 -18.93 0.16 -0.05
CA LEU A 314 -18.59 -0.72 1.05
C LEU A 314 -18.10 0.10 2.26
N LEU A 315 -18.33 -0.45 3.45
CA LEU A 315 -17.82 0.13 4.69
C LEU A 315 -16.52 -0.55 5.10
N SER A 316 -15.55 0.25 5.49
CA SER A 316 -14.45 -0.17 6.35
C SER A 316 -15.00 -0.23 7.78
N ASP A 317 -15.44 -1.41 8.18
CA ASP A 317 -16.16 -1.65 9.44
C ASP A 317 -15.25 -1.93 10.64
N SER A 318 -13.94 -1.86 10.44
CA SER A 318 -12.90 -1.96 11.49
C SER A 318 -13.16 -3.05 12.53
N PRO A 319 -13.19 -4.33 12.15
CA PRO A 319 -13.43 -5.42 13.09
C PRO A 319 -12.27 -5.54 14.10
N TYR A 320 -12.59 -6.03 15.29
CA TYR A 320 -11.65 -6.33 16.35
C TYR A 320 -11.64 -7.85 16.57
N ALA A 321 -10.66 -8.54 15.98
CA ALA A 321 -10.55 -9.99 16.04
C ALA A 321 -9.52 -10.41 17.09
N VAL A 322 -9.94 -10.95 18.20
CA VAL A 322 -9.09 -11.72 19.12
C VAL A 322 -8.73 -13.02 18.42
N LEU A 323 -7.45 -13.27 18.18
CA LEU A 323 -7.04 -14.41 17.37
C LEU A 323 -7.23 -15.74 18.12
N LYS A 324 -7.80 -16.72 17.42
CA LYS A 324 -7.94 -18.10 17.90
C LYS A 324 -6.63 -18.86 17.67
N ALA A 325 -5.61 -18.50 18.44
CA ALA A 325 -4.26 -18.99 18.26
C ALA A 325 -3.66 -19.52 19.56
N PRO A 326 -2.74 -20.51 19.51
CA PRO A 326 -2.19 -21.14 20.72
C PRO A 326 -1.46 -20.18 21.68
N TRP A 327 -1.01 -19.03 21.19
CA TRP A 327 -0.34 -18.02 22.00
C TRP A 327 -1.30 -17.02 22.66
N VAL A 328 -2.58 -17.03 22.32
CA VAL A 328 -3.61 -16.15 22.90
C VAL A 328 -4.32 -16.92 24.01
N ASP A 329 -3.70 -16.90 25.19
CA ASP A 329 -4.21 -17.59 26.39
C ASP A 329 -5.35 -16.83 27.08
N GLU A 330 -5.89 -17.39 28.15
CA GLU A 330 -7.02 -16.78 28.87
C GLU A 330 -6.72 -15.39 29.46
N PRO A 331 -5.55 -15.11 30.09
CA PRO A 331 -5.18 -13.75 30.48
C PRO A 331 -5.17 -12.74 29.36
N VAL A 332 -4.60 -13.10 28.20
CA VAL A 332 -4.56 -12.25 27.00
C VAL A 332 -5.97 -12.04 26.43
N GLN A 333 -6.83 -13.07 26.41
CA GLN A 333 -8.23 -12.92 25.98
C GLN A 333 -9.02 -11.96 26.88
N LYS A 334 -8.83 -12.02 28.20
CA LYS A 334 -9.42 -11.06 29.15
C LYS A 334 -8.90 -9.64 28.93
N ALA A 335 -7.59 -9.49 28.72
CA ALA A 335 -6.99 -8.21 28.37
C ALA A 335 -7.56 -7.62 27.07
N ALA A 336 -7.72 -8.45 26.04
CA ALA A 336 -8.31 -8.07 24.77
C ALA A 336 -9.77 -7.63 24.90
N ALA A 337 -10.57 -8.33 25.71
CA ALA A 337 -11.96 -7.99 25.98
C ALA A 337 -12.08 -6.66 26.77
N ALA A 338 -11.21 -6.42 27.74
CA ALA A 338 -11.18 -5.19 28.51
C ALA A 338 -10.81 -3.98 27.64
N PHE A 339 -9.77 -4.13 26.80
CA PHE A 339 -9.37 -3.06 25.86
C PHE A 339 -10.47 -2.79 24.82
N LEU A 340 -11.15 -3.81 24.29
CA LEU A 340 -12.30 -3.63 23.41
C LEU A 340 -13.42 -2.83 24.10
N SER A 341 -13.73 -3.13 25.36
CA SER A 341 -14.73 -2.41 26.15
C SER A 341 -14.35 -0.92 26.27
N TYR A 342 -13.09 -0.63 26.57
CA TYR A 342 -12.57 0.76 26.60
C TYR A 342 -12.68 1.43 25.24
N VAL A 343 -12.21 0.81 24.16
CA VAL A 343 -12.24 1.38 22.80
C VAL A 343 -13.68 1.68 22.34
N ARG A 344 -14.67 0.91 22.82
CA ARG A 344 -16.09 1.13 22.55
C ARG A 344 -16.79 2.04 23.55
N SER A 345 -16.13 2.53 24.58
CA SER A 345 -16.68 3.53 25.51
C SER A 345 -17.03 4.84 24.78
N ASP A 346 -17.92 5.62 25.35
CA ASP A 346 -18.34 6.90 24.75
C ASP A 346 -17.16 7.89 24.61
N ASP A 347 -16.21 7.90 25.54
CA ASP A 347 -15.04 8.77 25.49
C ASP A 347 -14.09 8.37 24.36
N ALA A 348 -13.76 7.09 24.22
CA ALA A 348 -12.95 6.60 23.11
C ALA A 348 -13.67 6.82 21.76
N GLN A 349 -14.98 6.54 21.69
CA GLN A 349 -15.77 6.78 20.49
C GLN A 349 -15.89 8.26 20.11
N LYS A 350 -15.90 9.16 21.08
CA LYS A 350 -15.79 10.61 20.83
C LYS A 350 -14.48 10.95 20.13
N ARG A 351 -13.36 10.33 20.49
CA ARG A 351 -12.07 10.54 19.81
C ARG A 351 -12.07 10.00 18.38
N PHE A 352 -12.69 8.83 18.12
CA PHE A 352 -12.89 8.35 16.76
C PHE A 352 -13.69 9.34 15.92
N THR A 353 -14.79 9.88 16.44
CA THR A 353 -15.60 10.84 15.69
C THR A 353 -14.93 12.21 15.52
N GLN A 354 -14.06 12.62 16.41
CA GLN A 354 -13.21 13.81 16.25
C GLN A 354 -12.17 13.64 15.15
N ALA A 355 -11.68 12.41 14.96
CA ALA A 355 -10.78 12.02 13.87
C ALA A 355 -11.51 11.61 12.58
N ALA A 356 -12.78 12.01 12.42
CA ALA A 356 -13.64 11.77 11.27
C ALA A 356 -13.92 10.28 10.94
N PHE A 357 -13.72 9.38 11.86
CA PHE A 357 -14.40 8.09 11.79
C PHE A 357 -15.88 8.25 12.15
N ARG A 358 -16.72 7.36 11.68
CA ARG A 358 -18.02 7.13 12.26
C ARG A 358 -17.90 6.17 13.42
N ARG A 359 -18.77 6.27 14.42
CA ARG A 359 -18.84 5.30 15.52
C ARG A 359 -19.02 3.88 14.98
N TYR A 360 -18.74 2.88 15.81
CA TYR A 360 -18.99 1.48 15.47
C TYR A 360 -20.46 1.18 15.09
N ASP A 361 -21.42 2.03 15.51
CA ASP A 361 -22.84 1.95 15.17
C ASP A 361 -23.22 2.80 13.93
N GLY A 362 -22.25 3.33 13.21
CA GLY A 362 -22.41 4.14 11.98
C GLY A 362 -22.71 5.62 12.20
N LYS A 363 -22.90 6.10 13.46
CA LYS A 363 -23.20 7.50 13.73
C LYS A 363 -22.00 8.40 13.45
N SER A 364 -22.22 9.47 12.69
CA SER A 364 -21.22 10.48 12.38
C SER A 364 -21.05 11.52 13.50
N GLY A 365 -19.82 12.06 13.63
CA GLY A 365 -19.52 13.22 14.47
C GLY A 365 -19.47 14.52 13.67
N LYS A 366 -19.16 15.64 14.36
CA LYS A 366 -19.08 16.99 13.76
C LYS A 366 -17.99 17.15 12.70
N ALA A 367 -16.95 16.30 12.72
CA ALA A 367 -15.88 16.30 11.72
C ALA A 367 -16.42 15.94 10.33
N ILE A 368 -17.45 15.12 10.25
CA ILE A 368 -18.13 14.76 8.99
C ILE A 368 -19.16 15.85 8.70
N SER A 369 -18.80 16.79 7.83
CA SER A 369 -19.62 17.93 7.44
C SER A 369 -19.29 18.42 6.03
N ALA A 370 -20.24 19.08 5.38
CA ALA A 370 -20.04 19.67 4.05
C ALA A 370 -18.90 20.71 4.03
N ALA A 371 -18.68 21.42 5.13
CA ALA A 371 -17.55 22.34 5.26
C ALA A 371 -16.19 21.64 5.17
N ASN A 372 -16.11 20.38 5.61
CA ASN A 372 -14.93 19.54 5.52
C ASN A 372 -14.91 18.67 4.24
N GLY A 373 -15.84 18.90 3.31
CA GLY A 373 -15.94 18.12 2.07
C GLY A 373 -16.64 16.77 2.22
N LEU A 374 -17.33 16.52 3.33
CA LEU A 374 -17.99 15.26 3.69
C LEU A 374 -19.49 15.47 3.89
N LEU A 375 -20.30 14.44 3.62
CA LEU A 375 -21.76 14.55 3.70
C LEU A 375 -22.31 13.64 4.82
N PRO A 376 -22.81 14.19 5.95
CA PRO A 376 -23.28 13.38 7.08
C PRO A 376 -24.42 12.42 6.75
N GLN A 377 -25.25 12.73 5.74
CA GLN A 377 -26.41 11.93 5.30
C GLN A 377 -26.02 10.78 4.35
N GLU A 378 -24.78 10.73 3.90
CA GLU A 378 -24.26 9.67 3.06
C GLU A 378 -23.49 8.61 3.90
N PRO A 379 -23.27 7.39 3.37
CA PRO A 379 -23.82 6.86 2.12
C PRO A 379 -25.30 6.47 2.26
N LYS A 380 -26.09 6.65 1.18
CA LYS A 380 -27.49 6.19 1.12
C LYS A 380 -27.61 4.69 0.83
N LEU A 381 -26.64 4.14 0.11
CA LEU A 381 -26.60 2.72 -0.25
C LEU A 381 -25.30 2.11 0.22
N VAL A 382 -25.39 1.19 1.18
CA VAL A 382 -24.26 0.41 1.68
C VAL A 382 -24.33 -0.99 1.09
N LEU A 383 -23.24 -1.39 0.43
CA LEU A 383 -23.08 -2.72 -0.14
C LEU A 383 -22.58 -3.69 0.92
N ARG A 384 -22.99 -4.95 0.83
CA ARG A 384 -22.41 -6.04 1.63
C ARG A 384 -21.08 -6.48 1.01
N PRO A 385 -20.06 -6.83 1.82
CA PRO A 385 -18.88 -7.48 1.30
C PRO A 385 -19.26 -8.76 0.54
N PRO A 386 -18.75 -8.99 -0.66
CA PRO A 386 -18.99 -10.24 -1.39
C PRO A 386 -18.46 -11.46 -0.63
N ALA A 387 -18.92 -12.64 -1.03
CA ALA A 387 -18.41 -13.90 -0.48
C ALA A 387 -16.88 -14.02 -0.65
N PRO A 388 -16.16 -14.72 0.25
CA PRO A 388 -14.69 -14.81 0.26
C PRO A 388 -14.07 -15.23 -1.09
N ASN A 389 -14.68 -16.22 -1.76
CA ASN A 389 -14.23 -16.68 -3.08
C ASN A 389 -14.43 -15.63 -4.19
N VAL A 390 -15.43 -14.74 -4.05
CA VAL A 390 -15.65 -13.62 -4.97
C VAL A 390 -14.60 -12.54 -4.73
N LEU A 391 -14.29 -12.21 -3.47
CA LEU A 391 -13.23 -11.27 -3.10
C LEU A 391 -11.87 -11.72 -3.66
N ALA A 392 -11.50 -12.98 -3.49
CA ALA A 392 -10.26 -13.53 -4.03
C ALA A 392 -10.23 -13.50 -5.57
N GLN A 393 -11.37 -13.82 -6.23
CA GLN A 393 -11.46 -13.73 -7.68
C GLN A 393 -11.34 -12.28 -8.18
N VAL A 394 -11.88 -11.29 -7.45
CA VAL A 394 -11.70 -9.87 -7.74
C VAL A 394 -10.23 -9.48 -7.72
N GLN A 395 -9.46 -9.92 -6.70
CA GLN A 395 -8.01 -9.67 -6.64
C GLN A 395 -7.26 -10.31 -7.83
N THR A 396 -7.60 -11.55 -8.18
CA THR A 396 -7.03 -12.24 -9.34
C THR A 396 -7.30 -11.51 -10.65
N LEU A 397 -8.57 -11.14 -10.89
CA LEU A 397 -8.96 -10.42 -12.10
C LEU A 397 -8.34 -9.02 -12.17
N TRP A 398 -8.20 -8.34 -11.03
CA TRP A 398 -7.51 -7.05 -11.00
C TRP A 398 -6.06 -7.20 -11.47
N ALA A 399 -5.32 -8.19 -11.00
CA ALA A 399 -3.94 -8.44 -11.43
C ALA A 399 -3.83 -8.68 -12.95
N GLU A 400 -4.88 -9.24 -13.56
CA GLU A 400 -4.97 -9.44 -15.01
C GLU A 400 -5.41 -8.18 -15.77
N GLN A 401 -6.16 -7.27 -15.14
CA GLN A 401 -6.81 -6.14 -15.81
C GLN A 401 -6.11 -4.80 -15.57
N ARG A 402 -5.33 -4.67 -14.49
CA ARG A 402 -4.54 -3.46 -14.23
C ARG A 402 -3.61 -3.13 -15.40
N LYS A 403 -3.19 -1.88 -15.50
CA LYS A 403 -2.13 -1.53 -16.46
C LYS A 403 -0.88 -2.37 -16.18
N PRO A 404 -0.26 -2.96 -17.21
CA PRO A 404 1.06 -3.57 -17.04
C PRO A 404 2.10 -2.49 -16.70
N ALA A 405 3.10 -2.87 -15.95
CA ALA A 405 4.22 -1.99 -15.63
C ALA A 405 5.42 -2.25 -16.55
N LYS A 406 6.19 -1.20 -16.83
CA LYS A 406 7.55 -1.25 -17.39
C LYS A 406 8.48 -0.69 -16.33
N VAL A 407 9.22 -1.57 -15.65
CA VAL A 407 10.01 -1.21 -14.46
C VAL A 407 11.49 -1.40 -14.72
N LEU A 408 12.28 -0.36 -14.45
CA LEU A 408 13.72 -0.44 -14.41
C LEU A 408 14.17 -0.50 -12.94
N LEU A 409 14.72 -1.65 -12.55
CA LEU A 409 15.39 -1.81 -11.26
C LEU A 409 16.84 -1.32 -11.41
N VAL A 410 17.26 -0.38 -10.56
CA VAL A 410 18.61 0.21 -10.54
C VAL A 410 19.17 0.02 -9.15
N ILE A 411 20.19 -0.81 -9.00
CA ILE A 411 20.75 -1.20 -7.70
C ILE A 411 22.16 -0.62 -7.57
N ASP A 412 22.37 0.13 -6.50
CA ASP A 412 23.67 0.62 -6.08
C ASP A 412 24.56 -0.57 -5.70
N VAL A 413 25.75 -0.61 -6.28
CA VAL A 413 26.80 -1.58 -5.92
C VAL A 413 28.06 -0.86 -5.43
N SER A 414 27.95 0.39 -4.95
CA SER A 414 29.07 1.11 -4.34
C SER A 414 29.68 0.35 -3.17
N GLY A 415 30.92 0.69 -2.81
CA GLY A 415 31.67 0.01 -1.76
C GLY A 415 30.95 0.00 -0.41
N SER A 416 30.21 1.07 -0.08
CA SER A 416 29.39 1.18 1.12
C SER A 416 28.29 0.12 1.22
N MET A 417 27.78 -0.38 0.10
CA MET A 417 26.83 -1.49 0.06
C MET A 417 27.43 -2.82 0.56
N GLY A 418 28.76 -2.92 0.63
CA GLY A 418 29.48 -4.04 1.22
C GLY A 418 29.60 -3.97 2.75
N GLU A 419 29.17 -2.88 3.40
CA GLU A 419 29.22 -2.74 4.84
C GLU A 419 28.23 -3.68 5.54
N THR A 420 28.62 -4.10 6.76
CA THR A 420 27.83 -5.02 7.59
C THR A 420 26.54 -4.36 8.08
N ALA A 421 25.42 -5.06 7.92
CA ALA A 421 24.10 -4.70 8.42
C ALA A 421 23.46 -5.92 9.11
N GLY A 422 23.64 -6.02 10.41
CA GLY A 422 23.23 -7.22 11.16
C GLY A 422 24.17 -8.41 10.90
N ALA A 423 23.62 -9.52 10.45
CA ALA A 423 24.39 -10.74 10.14
C ALA A 423 24.95 -10.76 8.70
N ASP A 424 24.44 -9.91 7.81
CA ASP A 424 24.77 -9.85 6.39
C ASP A 424 25.35 -8.48 5.99
N THR A 425 25.64 -8.28 4.72
CA THR A 425 25.96 -6.95 4.19
C THR A 425 24.68 -6.24 3.70
N LYS A 426 24.75 -4.92 3.59
CA LYS A 426 23.66 -4.13 3.00
C LYS A 426 23.26 -4.68 1.62
N LEU A 427 24.24 -5.03 0.76
CA LEU A 427 23.98 -5.57 -0.57
C LEU A 427 23.28 -6.94 -0.52
N GLU A 428 23.70 -7.85 0.36
CA GLU A 428 23.05 -9.16 0.47
C GLU A 428 21.58 -9.04 0.92
N LEU A 429 21.28 -8.17 1.88
CA LEU A 429 19.90 -7.89 2.28
C LEU A 429 19.08 -7.26 1.14
N ALA A 430 19.67 -6.31 0.41
CA ALA A 430 19.03 -5.70 -0.76
C ALA A 430 18.76 -6.72 -1.88
N LYS A 431 19.73 -7.62 -2.16
CA LYS A 431 19.57 -8.73 -3.11
C LYS A 431 18.43 -9.66 -2.69
N ALA A 432 18.39 -10.06 -1.43
CA ALA A 432 17.32 -10.91 -0.90
C ALA A 432 15.95 -10.26 -1.04
N ALA A 433 15.81 -8.97 -0.71
CA ALA A 433 14.58 -8.20 -0.87
C ALA A 433 14.17 -8.07 -2.34
N ALA A 434 15.11 -7.73 -3.24
CA ALA A 434 14.85 -7.64 -4.68
C ALA A 434 14.40 -8.99 -5.27
N LEU A 435 15.01 -10.10 -4.85
CA LEU A 435 14.63 -11.45 -5.29
C LEU A 435 13.20 -11.82 -4.88
N ARG A 436 12.79 -11.47 -3.64
CA ARG A 436 11.40 -11.66 -3.19
C ARG A 436 10.43 -10.76 -3.95
N ALA A 437 10.84 -9.52 -4.21
CA ALA A 437 10.07 -8.54 -4.94
C ALA A 437 9.72 -8.97 -6.37
N LEU A 438 10.58 -9.74 -7.04
CA LEU A 438 10.29 -10.29 -8.39
C LEU A 438 9.03 -11.19 -8.43
N ASP A 439 8.59 -11.73 -7.29
CA ASP A 439 7.39 -12.57 -7.22
C ASP A 439 6.09 -11.76 -7.22
N GLN A 440 6.17 -10.44 -7.01
CA GLN A 440 5.02 -9.53 -6.97
C GLN A 440 4.66 -8.97 -8.36
N PHE A 441 5.57 -9.05 -9.33
CA PHE A 441 5.28 -8.60 -10.69
C PHE A 441 4.24 -9.49 -11.38
N GLY A 442 3.30 -8.85 -12.07
CA GLY A 442 2.30 -9.55 -12.90
C GLY A 442 2.91 -10.08 -14.19
N SER A 443 2.31 -11.12 -14.75
CA SER A 443 2.81 -11.82 -15.96
C SER A 443 2.97 -10.91 -17.20
N ARG A 444 2.36 -9.73 -17.20
CA ARG A 444 2.38 -8.74 -18.29
C ARG A 444 3.37 -7.61 -18.06
N ASP A 445 4.06 -7.60 -16.92
CA ASP A 445 5.05 -6.56 -16.60
C ASP A 445 6.38 -6.85 -17.30
N ASP A 446 7.03 -5.78 -17.76
CA ASP A 446 8.38 -5.83 -18.31
C ASP A 446 9.35 -5.27 -17.27
N VAL A 447 10.41 -6.01 -16.97
CA VAL A 447 11.41 -5.63 -15.97
C VAL A 447 12.80 -5.64 -16.59
N ALA A 448 13.58 -4.59 -16.33
CA ALA A 448 15.00 -4.51 -16.62
C ALA A 448 15.80 -4.35 -15.33
N LEU A 449 17.08 -4.72 -15.37
CA LEU A 449 17.99 -4.58 -14.24
C LEU A 449 19.25 -3.82 -14.66
N TRP A 450 19.60 -2.79 -13.89
CA TRP A 450 20.87 -2.11 -13.95
C TRP A 450 21.57 -2.20 -12.60
N GLU A 451 22.89 -2.19 -12.63
CA GLU A 451 23.74 -1.86 -11.50
C GLU A 451 24.44 -0.54 -11.77
N PHE A 452 24.82 0.18 -10.71
CA PHE A 452 25.59 1.41 -10.85
C PHE A 452 26.61 1.60 -9.73
N SER A 453 27.72 2.22 -10.10
CA SER A 453 28.81 2.62 -9.21
C SER A 453 29.77 3.57 -9.97
N THR A 454 30.86 4.02 -9.35
CA THR A 454 31.92 4.80 -10.00
C THR A 454 33.30 4.53 -9.40
N PRO A 455 34.22 3.91 -10.16
CA PRO A 455 34.05 3.28 -11.47
C PRO A 455 33.40 1.90 -11.37
N LEU A 456 32.82 1.44 -12.48
CA LEU A 456 32.39 0.04 -12.66
C LEU A 456 33.45 -0.73 -13.45
N SER A 457 33.87 -1.87 -12.94
CA SER A 457 34.86 -2.73 -13.59
C SER A 457 34.41 -3.14 -14.99
N GLY A 458 35.26 -2.85 -15.99
CA GLY A 458 34.96 -3.15 -17.40
C GLY A 458 33.92 -2.27 -18.07
N SER A 459 33.55 -1.12 -17.47
CA SER A 459 32.65 -0.11 -18.06
C SER A 459 33.30 1.26 -18.06
N THR A 460 33.02 2.06 -19.09
CA THR A 460 33.35 3.50 -19.14
C THR A 460 32.23 4.36 -18.54
N GLU A 461 31.04 3.79 -18.41
CA GLU A 461 29.87 4.42 -17.83
C GLU A 461 29.71 4.03 -16.35
N PRO A 462 29.18 4.92 -15.51
CA PRO A 462 28.98 4.61 -14.09
C PRO A 462 27.75 3.73 -13.82
N TYR A 463 27.19 3.09 -14.83
CA TYR A 463 26.09 2.15 -14.78
C TYR A 463 26.26 1.07 -15.85
N ARG A 464 25.62 -0.07 -15.62
CA ARG A 464 25.60 -1.17 -16.59
C ARG A 464 24.23 -1.84 -16.62
N GLN A 465 23.71 -2.08 -17.81
CA GLN A 465 22.52 -2.88 -18.00
C GLN A 465 22.89 -4.37 -17.92
N LEU A 466 22.38 -5.05 -16.90
CA LEU A 466 22.57 -6.49 -16.72
C LEU A 466 21.47 -7.30 -17.44
N VAL A 467 20.22 -6.81 -17.35
CA VAL A 467 19.08 -7.44 -18.01
C VAL A 467 18.30 -6.36 -18.79
N PRO A 468 18.08 -6.54 -20.11
CA PRO A 468 17.23 -5.64 -20.89
C PRO A 468 15.77 -5.80 -20.50
N PHE A 469 14.89 -4.84 -20.89
CA PHE A 469 13.45 -4.98 -20.68
C PHE A 469 12.94 -6.29 -21.25
N THR A 470 12.44 -7.13 -20.38
CA THR A 470 11.99 -8.48 -20.70
C THR A 470 10.69 -8.74 -19.93
N PRO A 471 9.68 -9.36 -20.57
CA PRO A 471 8.50 -9.82 -19.84
C PRO A 471 8.91 -10.69 -18.66
N ILE A 472 8.42 -10.36 -17.45
CA ILE A 472 8.83 -11.03 -16.21
C ILE A 472 8.68 -12.55 -16.30
N LYS A 473 7.67 -13.03 -17.02
CA LYS A 473 7.43 -14.47 -17.22
C LYS A 473 8.61 -15.17 -17.91
N ALA A 474 9.29 -14.49 -18.83
CA ALA A 474 10.44 -15.03 -19.56
C ALA A 474 11.77 -14.68 -18.88
N GLY A 475 11.86 -13.47 -18.29
CA GLY A 475 13.11 -12.91 -17.77
C GLY A 475 13.42 -13.24 -16.31
N LYS A 476 12.48 -13.80 -15.54
CA LYS A 476 12.60 -13.96 -14.10
C LYS A 476 13.84 -14.75 -13.65
N ALA A 477 14.16 -15.84 -14.36
CA ALA A 477 15.33 -16.64 -14.04
C ALA A 477 16.64 -15.88 -14.27
N LEU A 478 16.72 -15.10 -15.35
CA LEU A 478 17.87 -14.25 -15.65
C LEU A 478 18.00 -13.12 -14.62
N LEU A 479 16.90 -12.42 -14.31
CA LEU A 479 16.88 -11.39 -13.27
C LEU A 479 17.37 -11.93 -11.92
N ARG A 480 16.90 -13.13 -11.52
CA ARG A 480 17.35 -13.76 -10.26
C ARG A 480 18.85 -14.06 -10.29
N LYS A 481 19.38 -14.58 -11.40
CA LYS A 481 20.80 -14.86 -11.57
C LYS A 481 21.65 -13.60 -11.46
N GLU A 482 21.27 -12.55 -12.19
CA GLU A 482 22.04 -11.30 -12.23
C GLU A 482 21.96 -10.53 -10.90
N ILE A 483 20.80 -10.50 -10.22
CA ILE A 483 20.69 -9.93 -8.87
C ILE A 483 21.61 -10.67 -7.89
N ALA A 484 21.60 -12.01 -7.91
CA ALA A 484 22.47 -12.80 -7.03
C ALA A 484 23.96 -12.56 -7.31
N GLY A 485 24.32 -12.22 -8.56
CA GLY A 485 25.68 -11.95 -9.00
C GLY A 485 26.23 -10.55 -8.71
N LEU A 486 25.44 -9.64 -8.11
CA LEU A 486 25.90 -8.29 -7.78
C LEU A 486 27.02 -8.30 -6.73
N HIS A 487 28.03 -7.44 -6.90
CA HIS A 487 29.19 -7.31 -6.00
C HIS A 487 29.49 -5.84 -5.70
N PRO A 488 29.93 -5.49 -4.48
CA PRO A 488 30.27 -4.11 -4.15
C PRO A 488 31.55 -3.67 -4.86
N GLU A 489 31.53 -2.47 -5.48
CA GLU A 489 32.72 -1.83 -6.04
C GLU A 489 32.52 -0.31 -6.20
N GLY A 490 33.60 0.47 -6.06
CA GLY A 490 33.63 1.93 -6.36
C GLY A 490 32.81 2.80 -5.43
N GLY A 491 32.42 3.97 -5.92
CA GLY A 491 31.61 4.97 -5.24
C GLY A 491 30.20 5.10 -5.86
N THR A 492 29.44 6.15 -5.48
CA THR A 492 28.03 6.31 -5.86
C THR A 492 27.86 7.35 -6.97
N ALA A 493 27.43 6.95 -8.16
CA ALA A 493 27.14 7.85 -9.29
C ALA A 493 25.62 8.10 -9.45
N LEU A 494 25.00 8.66 -8.42
CA LEU A 494 23.55 8.80 -8.30
C LEU A 494 22.94 9.65 -9.43
N TYR A 495 23.49 10.87 -9.70
CA TYR A 495 22.86 11.80 -10.63
C TYR A 495 22.98 11.35 -12.08
N ALA A 496 24.17 10.94 -12.52
CA ALA A 496 24.39 10.44 -13.88
C ALA A 496 23.51 9.23 -14.19
N THR A 497 23.42 8.29 -13.25
CA THR A 497 22.59 7.09 -13.37
C THR A 497 21.10 7.44 -13.42
N THR A 498 20.62 8.32 -12.53
CA THR A 498 19.24 8.79 -12.52
C THR A 498 18.85 9.45 -13.83
N ARG A 499 19.71 10.36 -14.34
CA ARG A 499 19.54 11.06 -15.62
C ARG A 499 19.41 10.07 -16.78
N ARG A 500 20.30 9.08 -16.82
CA ARG A 500 20.30 8.07 -17.87
C ARG A 500 19.10 7.16 -17.79
N ALA A 501 18.74 6.71 -16.62
CA ALA A 501 17.56 5.89 -16.38
C ALA A 501 16.29 6.61 -16.85
N PHE A 502 16.15 7.90 -16.51
CA PHE A 502 15.01 8.72 -16.96
C PHE A 502 14.96 8.81 -18.49
N ARG A 503 16.07 9.12 -19.16
CA ARG A 503 16.13 9.24 -20.62
C ARG A 503 15.74 7.93 -21.32
N VAL A 504 16.26 6.79 -20.83
CA VAL A 504 15.93 5.47 -21.40
C VAL A 504 14.46 5.13 -21.19
N MET A 505 13.94 5.41 -20.00
CA MET A 505 12.56 5.14 -19.68
C MET A 505 11.57 6.06 -20.41
N SER A 506 11.95 7.32 -20.64
CA SER A 506 11.11 8.31 -21.36
C SER A 506 10.95 7.96 -22.84
N THR A 507 11.87 7.15 -23.39
CA THR A 507 11.74 6.69 -24.77
C THR A 507 10.64 5.61 -24.85
N GLY A 508 9.56 5.92 -25.59
CA GLY A 508 8.45 4.97 -25.81
C GLY A 508 7.52 4.82 -24.62
N VAL A 509 7.39 5.86 -23.77
CA VAL A 509 6.31 5.91 -22.77
C VAL A 509 4.95 5.91 -23.47
N THR A 510 4.04 5.08 -22.98
CA THR A 510 2.68 4.97 -23.51
C THR A 510 1.66 5.04 -22.37
N ALA A 511 0.44 5.51 -22.68
CA ALA A 511 -0.61 5.67 -21.67
C ALA A 511 -1.20 4.35 -21.17
N ASP A 512 -0.94 3.23 -21.85
CA ASP A 512 -1.43 1.91 -21.52
C ASP A 512 -0.51 1.13 -20.54
N ARG A 513 0.65 1.72 -20.17
CA ARG A 513 1.60 1.14 -19.20
C ARG A 513 1.98 2.13 -18.12
N ILE A 514 2.34 1.62 -16.94
CA ILE A 514 2.99 2.39 -15.88
C ILE A 514 4.50 2.29 -16.08
N SER A 515 5.16 3.41 -16.37
CA SER A 515 6.61 3.46 -16.53
C SER A 515 7.28 3.94 -15.26
N ALA A 516 8.14 3.12 -14.66
CA ALA A 516 8.75 3.39 -13.37
C ALA A 516 10.22 3.00 -13.28
N VAL A 517 10.98 3.77 -12.49
CA VAL A 517 12.35 3.43 -12.05
C VAL A 517 12.30 3.19 -10.54
N VAL A 518 12.79 2.05 -10.10
CA VAL A 518 13.07 1.75 -8.69
C VAL A 518 14.58 1.82 -8.51
N LEU A 519 15.06 2.82 -7.78
CA LEU A 519 16.48 3.04 -7.56
C LEU A 519 16.80 2.83 -6.09
N LEU A 520 17.70 1.89 -5.78
CA LEU A 520 18.14 1.62 -4.42
C LEU A 520 19.58 2.12 -4.26
N THR A 521 19.84 2.93 -3.22
CA THR A 521 21.16 3.46 -2.88
C THR A 521 21.28 3.70 -1.39
N ASP A 522 22.47 3.49 -0.84
CA ASP A 522 22.82 3.81 0.55
C ASP A 522 23.70 5.06 0.68
N GLY A 523 24.06 5.70 -0.46
CA GLY A 523 25.04 6.77 -0.50
C GLY A 523 24.53 8.11 -1.01
N ARG A 524 25.45 9.05 -1.04
CA ARG A 524 25.33 10.37 -1.67
C ARG A 524 25.99 10.33 -3.06
N ASN A 525 25.68 11.32 -3.88
CA ASN A 525 26.38 11.43 -5.17
C ASN A 525 27.86 11.76 -4.98
N GLU A 526 28.74 10.86 -5.40
CA GLU A 526 30.21 11.02 -5.35
C GLU A 526 30.84 11.22 -6.73
N TYR A 527 30.03 11.18 -7.79
CA TYR A 527 30.52 11.28 -9.17
C TYR A 527 30.80 12.72 -9.57
N ALA A 528 32.08 13.10 -9.59
CA ALA A 528 32.53 14.48 -9.85
C ALA A 528 32.14 15.01 -11.24
N ALA A 529 31.88 14.14 -12.22
CA ALA A 529 31.49 14.55 -13.57
C ALA A 529 30.00 14.99 -13.66
N ASP A 530 29.18 14.71 -12.65
CA ASP A 530 27.77 15.13 -12.58
C ASP A 530 27.39 15.46 -11.13
N THR A 531 27.40 16.76 -10.80
CA THR A 531 27.11 17.27 -9.43
C THR A 531 25.95 18.25 -9.39
N ASP A 532 25.29 18.54 -10.54
CA ASP A 532 24.24 19.55 -10.63
C ASP A 532 22.85 18.96 -10.42
N LEU A 533 22.43 18.88 -9.14
CA LEU A 533 21.10 18.43 -8.74
C LEU A 533 19.97 19.31 -9.32
N LYS A 534 20.19 20.65 -9.45
CA LYS A 534 19.15 21.54 -9.97
C LYS A 534 18.86 21.31 -11.45
N THR A 535 19.89 21.00 -12.23
CA THR A 535 19.71 20.63 -13.63
C THR A 535 19.05 19.27 -13.74
N LEU A 536 19.44 18.29 -12.91
CA LEU A 536 18.78 16.99 -12.84
C LEU A 536 17.29 17.14 -12.52
N GLU A 537 16.93 17.91 -11.49
CA GLU A 537 15.53 18.18 -11.11
C GLU A 537 14.69 18.71 -12.29
N ARG A 538 15.23 19.68 -13.04
CA ARG A 538 14.54 20.21 -14.22
C ARG A 538 14.37 19.17 -15.33
N GLU A 539 15.37 18.34 -15.57
CA GLU A 539 15.32 17.30 -16.60
C GLU A 539 14.36 16.17 -16.27
N LEU A 540 14.15 15.87 -14.98
CA LEU A 540 13.22 14.85 -14.51
C LEU A 540 11.76 15.31 -14.55
N SER A 541 11.49 16.62 -14.65
CA SER A 541 10.14 17.18 -14.61
C SER A 541 9.43 16.96 -15.95
N PRO A 542 8.41 16.08 -16.04
CA PRO A 542 7.74 15.80 -17.30
C PRO A 542 6.80 16.94 -17.72
N GLU A 543 6.77 17.26 -19.00
CA GLU A 543 5.80 18.21 -19.59
C GLU A 543 4.38 17.61 -19.60
N ASP A 544 4.26 16.34 -19.94
CA ASP A 544 3.00 15.60 -19.95
C ASP A 544 2.89 14.72 -18.70
N THR A 545 1.87 14.98 -17.92
CA THR A 545 1.60 14.28 -16.65
C THR A 545 1.04 12.87 -16.81
N ALA A 546 0.37 12.60 -17.93
CA ALA A 546 -0.21 11.30 -18.24
C ALA A 546 0.83 10.31 -18.82
N LEU A 547 1.91 10.87 -19.42
CA LEU A 547 3.01 10.13 -20.05
C LEU A 547 4.31 10.35 -19.26
N SER A 548 4.30 10.10 -17.96
CA SER A 548 5.45 10.35 -17.10
C SER A 548 6.15 9.06 -16.65
N VAL A 549 7.48 9.12 -16.57
CA VAL A 549 8.30 8.14 -15.87
C VAL A 549 8.34 8.51 -14.40
N ARG A 550 7.94 7.58 -13.52
CA ARG A 550 7.93 7.80 -12.07
C ARG A 550 9.18 7.21 -11.43
N PHE A 551 9.82 7.98 -10.55
CA PHE A 551 10.96 7.49 -9.77
C PHE A 551 10.55 7.16 -8.35
N PHE A 552 10.96 5.97 -7.93
CA PHE A 552 10.78 5.45 -6.58
C PHE A 552 12.15 5.12 -5.99
N PRO A 553 12.90 6.14 -5.56
CA PRO A 553 14.18 5.90 -4.91
C PRO A 553 13.97 5.36 -3.50
N ILE A 554 14.81 4.39 -3.13
CA ILE A 554 14.88 3.78 -1.81
C ILE A 554 16.21 4.22 -1.18
N GLY A 555 16.14 5.03 -0.12
CA GLY A 555 17.28 5.38 0.70
C GLY A 555 17.55 4.28 1.71
N TYR A 556 18.67 3.56 1.54
CA TYR A 556 18.98 2.34 2.27
C TYR A 556 20.13 2.55 3.26
N GLY A 557 19.91 2.20 4.54
CA GLY A 557 20.88 2.49 5.60
C GLY A 557 20.87 3.96 6.06
N ALA A 558 21.54 4.22 7.19
CA ALA A 558 21.50 5.52 7.87
C ALA A 558 22.18 6.66 7.09
N ASP A 559 23.11 6.33 6.17
CA ASP A 559 23.93 7.30 5.44
C ASP A 559 23.30 7.76 4.12
N ALA A 560 22.15 7.17 3.73
CA ALA A 560 21.43 7.52 2.52
C ALA A 560 21.00 9.00 2.50
N ASP A 561 21.23 9.69 1.39
CA ASP A 561 20.83 11.09 1.21
C ASP A 561 19.33 11.22 0.88
N LEU A 562 18.50 10.91 1.88
CA LEU A 562 17.04 10.99 1.75
C LEU A 562 16.52 12.36 1.28
N PRO A 563 17.10 13.53 1.67
CA PRO A 563 16.70 14.82 1.11
C PRO A 563 16.85 14.87 -0.40
N THR A 564 17.99 14.47 -0.95
CA THR A 564 18.25 14.43 -2.40
C THR A 564 17.32 13.42 -3.09
N LEU A 565 17.13 12.23 -2.52
CA LEU A 565 16.21 11.22 -3.08
C LEU A 565 14.76 11.71 -3.12
N ARG A 566 14.32 12.50 -2.14
CA ARG A 566 13.01 13.16 -2.17
C ARG A 566 12.89 14.18 -3.31
N VAL A 567 13.92 14.97 -3.56
CA VAL A 567 13.94 15.92 -4.69
C VAL A 567 13.82 15.16 -6.02
N ILE A 568 14.59 14.10 -6.22
CA ILE A 568 14.53 13.24 -7.43
C ILE A 568 13.14 12.64 -7.61
N ALA A 569 12.58 12.04 -6.55
CA ALA A 569 11.25 11.43 -6.58
C ALA A 569 10.16 12.45 -6.94
N GLN A 570 10.19 13.61 -6.29
CA GLN A 570 9.21 14.68 -6.50
C GLN A 570 9.25 15.23 -7.92
N ALA A 571 10.46 15.49 -8.46
CA ALA A 571 10.64 15.98 -9.82
C ALA A 571 10.03 15.00 -10.85
N ALA A 572 10.19 13.70 -10.64
CA ALA A 572 9.67 12.64 -11.51
C ALA A 572 8.31 12.07 -11.03
N ARG A 573 7.57 12.79 -10.16
CA ARG A 573 6.20 12.43 -9.70
C ARG A 573 6.08 11.04 -9.05
N GLY A 574 7.17 10.55 -8.48
CA GLY A 574 7.20 9.35 -7.67
C GLY A 574 7.20 9.64 -6.18
N ALA A 575 7.70 8.71 -5.40
CA ALA A 575 7.86 8.81 -3.95
C ALA A 575 9.22 8.25 -3.53
N ALA A 576 9.90 8.92 -2.59
CA ALA A 576 11.09 8.38 -1.95
C ALA A 576 10.70 7.53 -0.74
N TYR A 577 11.34 6.40 -0.60
CA TYR A 577 11.11 5.46 0.48
C TYR A 577 12.31 5.40 1.41
N ASP A 578 12.03 5.38 2.70
CA ASP A 578 13.03 5.36 3.75
C ASP A 578 13.22 3.92 4.25
N ALA A 579 14.40 3.37 4.00
CA ALA A 579 14.90 2.10 4.50
C ALA A 579 16.20 2.32 5.30
N SER A 580 16.26 3.42 6.08
CA SER A 580 17.42 3.74 6.95
C SER A 580 17.70 2.63 7.96
N ASP A 581 16.66 1.91 8.42
CA ASP A 581 16.82 0.62 9.09
C ASP A 581 16.92 -0.48 8.04
N PRO A 582 18.09 -1.11 7.85
CA PRO A 582 18.28 -2.15 6.86
C PRO A 582 17.32 -3.34 6.97
N ALA A 583 16.83 -3.65 8.17
CA ALA A 583 15.85 -4.71 8.40
C ALA A 583 14.48 -4.40 7.76
N SER A 584 14.20 -3.13 7.46
CA SER A 584 12.94 -2.70 6.84
C SER A 584 12.88 -2.91 5.32
N ILE A 585 13.99 -3.32 4.66
CA ILE A 585 14.11 -3.31 3.19
C ILE A 585 13.03 -4.14 2.48
N ASP A 586 12.64 -5.28 3.02
CA ASP A 586 11.58 -6.10 2.45
C ASP A 586 10.21 -5.41 2.43
N LYS A 587 9.87 -4.76 3.54
CA LYS A 587 8.65 -3.97 3.66
C LYS A 587 8.67 -2.80 2.68
N VAL A 588 9.80 -2.14 2.55
CA VAL A 588 9.97 -1.00 1.64
C VAL A 588 9.89 -1.44 0.19
N PHE A 589 10.55 -2.52 -0.22
CA PHE A 589 10.41 -3.05 -1.59
C PHE A 589 8.96 -3.41 -1.92
N THR A 590 8.26 -4.08 -1.01
CA THR A 590 6.83 -4.41 -1.17
C THR A 590 5.99 -3.15 -1.35
N ALA A 591 6.22 -2.11 -0.54
CA ALA A 591 5.53 -0.83 -0.67
C ALA A 591 5.81 -0.16 -2.02
N VAL A 592 7.06 -0.15 -2.48
CA VAL A 592 7.44 0.41 -3.79
C VAL A 592 6.74 -0.32 -4.94
N LEU A 593 6.77 -1.65 -4.95
CA LEU A 593 6.15 -2.45 -6.03
C LEU A 593 4.62 -2.37 -6.02
N SER A 594 4.02 -2.06 -4.88
CA SER A 594 2.57 -1.82 -4.80
C SER A 594 2.09 -0.61 -5.60
N ASN A 595 3.01 0.22 -6.10
CA ASN A 595 2.68 1.38 -6.95
C ASN A 595 2.45 1.02 -8.43
N PHE A 596 2.65 -0.25 -8.79
CA PHE A 596 2.53 -0.69 -10.20
C PHE A 596 1.40 -1.69 -10.44
#